data_d4fac6754b0d6ae127bb9cea1cf83afb
#
_entry.id   d4fac6754b0d6ae127bb9cea1cf83afb
#
_cell.length_a   1.000
_cell.length_b   1.000
_cell.length_c   1.000
_cell.angle_alpha   90.00
_cell.angle_beta   90.00
_cell.angle_gamma   90.00
#
_symmetry.space_group_name_H-M   'P 1'
#
loop_
_entity.id
_entity.type
_entity.pdbx_description
1 polymer ?
#
loop_
_entity_poly.entity_id
_entity_poly.type
_entity_poly.pdbx_seq_one_letter_code
_entity_poly.pdbx_strand_id
1 'polypeptide(L)'
;MSSTPKKRGVAAFAAASLLGAMAALIPAGDAFAGTVPVGPATSIGSLGPAALGGPITQEQIIARAHDWINNAVPYSQSLAWKDAAVGGPYRADCSGFISMAWGLKDSLVTWTLPDVSTVTATNVIGFTGLQPGDALDYTADHVVLFDSWIDKSAGTFHYDAEHRPGTVADQRQGSVYASTLDGHAITNYEALRYKNVVATSAAAATSPVSMDAGATHVAFVDGGGSVANDWVSNGAWQG
;
A
#
# COMPACT_ATOMS: atom_id res chain seq x y z
N MET A 1 -74.02 15.84 59.95
CA MET A 1 -73.66 17.05 59.25
C MET A 1 -72.24 16.84 58.77
N SER A 2 -72.10 16.45 57.54
CA SER A 2 -70.82 16.07 56.98
C SER A 2 -70.48 17.08 55.80
N SER A 3 -69.45 17.83 55.92
CA SER A 3 -69.00 18.77 54.97
C SER A 3 -67.79 18.18 54.19
N THR A 4 -68.00 17.93 52.93
CA THR A 4 -66.96 17.45 51.99
C THR A 4 -66.10 18.62 51.50
N PRO A 5 -64.77 18.49 51.53
CA PRO A 5 -63.92 19.54 50.89
C PRO A 5 -63.74 19.28 49.42
N LYS A 6 -63.87 20.33 48.65
CA LYS A 6 -63.72 20.48 47.21
C LYS A 6 -62.24 20.32 46.85
N LYS A 7 -61.90 19.32 46.05
CA LYS A 7 -60.55 19.15 45.45
C LYS A 7 -60.36 20.13 44.27
N ARG A 8 -59.39 21.03 44.40
CA ARG A 8 -58.90 21.85 43.30
C ARG A 8 -57.96 21.03 42.43
N GLY A 9 -58.32 20.83 41.18
CA GLY A 9 -57.43 20.22 40.19
C GLY A 9 -56.30 21.17 39.80
N VAL A 10 -55.09 20.70 39.95
CA VAL A 10 -53.89 21.35 39.39
C VAL A 10 -53.67 20.78 38.00
N ALA A 11 -53.86 21.62 37.00
CA ALA A 11 -53.51 21.26 35.62
C ALA A 11 -51.97 21.26 35.49
N ALA A 12 -51.36 20.09 35.32
CA ALA A 12 -49.97 19.98 34.97
C ALA A 12 -49.82 20.16 33.47
N PHE A 13 -49.20 21.28 33.08
CA PHE A 13 -48.74 21.45 31.73
C PHE A 13 -47.53 20.58 31.50
N ALA A 14 -47.68 19.49 30.75
CA ALA A 14 -46.58 18.71 30.24
C ALA A 14 -45.98 19.47 29.05
N ALA A 15 -44.83 20.09 29.24
CA ALA A 15 -44.03 20.61 28.16
C ALA A 15 -43.37 19.43 27.44
N ALA A 16 -43.89 19.05 26.30
CA ALA A 16 -43.23 18.08 25.41
C ALA A 16 -42.03 18.76 24.74
N SER A 17 -40.82 18.48 25.29
CA SER A 17 -39.59 18.85 24.60
C SER A 17 -39.40 17.89 23.42
N LEU A 18 -39.73 18.34 22.23
CA LEU A 18 -39.26 17.70 20.99
C LEU A 18 -37.76 17.96 20.86
N LEU A 19 -36.94 17.02 21.39
CA LEU A 19 -35.58 16.87 20.90
C LEU A 19 -35.70 16.25 19.51
N GLY A 20 -35.67 17.09 18.49
CA GLY A 20 -35.40 16.68 17.14
C GLY A 20 -34.00 16.11 17.06
N ALA A 21 -33.89 14.79 17.09
CA ALA A 21 -32.69 14.10 16.65
C ALA A 21 -32.53 14.42 15.14
N MET A 22 -31.76 15.45 14.83
CA MET A 22 -31.16 15.54 13.51
C MET A 22 -30.17 14.38 13.40
N ALA A 23 -30.65 13.23 12.93
CA ALA A 23 -29.80 12.25 12.32
C ALA A 23 -29.18 12.98 11.11
N ALA A 24 -27.96 13.45 11.27
CA ALA A 24 -27.14 13.79 10.11
C ALA A 24 -27.08 12.48 9.29
N LEU A 25 -27.83 12.44 8.21
CA LEU A 25 -27.54 11.56 7.09
C LEU A 25 -26.13 11.91 6.65
N ILE A 26 -25.13 11.20 7.18
CA ILE A 26 -23.85 11.09 6.53
C ILE A 26 -24.21 10.38 5.23
N PRO A 27 -24.09 11.02 4.07
CA PRO A 27 -24.24 10.29 2.83
C PRO A 27 -23.24 9.13 2.92
N ALA A 28 -23.71 7.90 2.74
CA ALA A 28 -22.85 6.79 2.46
C ALA A 28 -21.91 7.29 1.35
N GLY A 29 -20.63 7.39 1.70
CA GLY A 29 -19.65 8.05 0.84
C GLY A 29 -19.81 7.56 -0.57
N ASP A 30 -19.78 8.48 -1.51
CA ASP A 30 -19.76 8.20 -2.94
C ASP A 30 -18.54 7.33 -3.26
N ALA A 31 -18.63 6.03 -2.98
CA ALA A 31 -17.62 5.04 -3.31
C ALA A 31 -17.37 4.97 -4.83
N PHE A 32 -18.16 5.69 -5.61
CA PHE A 32 -18.13 5.69 -7.08
C PHE A 32 -18.41 7.04 -7.73
N ALA A 33 -18.16 8.17 -7.05
CA ALA A 33 -18.09 9.43 -7.77
C ALA A 33 -16.97 9.29 -8.80
N GLY A 34 -17.35 9.18 -10.07
CA GLY A 34 -16.51 8.82 -11.18
C GLY A 34 -15.15 9.51 -11.12
N THR A 35 -14.14 8.79 -10.71
CA THR A 35 -12.77 9.26 -10.77
C THR A 35 -12.47 9.49 -12.24
N VAL A 36 -12.21 10.74 -12.59
CA VAL A 36 -11.73 11.06 -13.95
C VAL A 36 -10.45 10.25 -14.13
N PRO A 37 -10.35 9.34 -15.10
CA PRO A 37 -9.13 8.61 -15.34
C PRO A 37 -8.01 9.62 -15.56
N VAL A 38 -6.98 9.58 -14.74
CA VAL A 38 -5.74 10.26 -15.05
C VAL A 38 -5.23 9.59 -16.32
N GLY A 39 -4.92 10.37 -17.33
CA GLY A 39 -4.36 9.84 -18.59
C GLY A 39 -3.09 9.04 -18.32
N PRO A 40 -2.61 8.29 -19.32
CA PRO A 40 -1.47 7.40 -19.15
C PRO A 40 -0.26 8.14 -18.61
N ALA A 41 0.47 7.49 -17.71
CA ALA A 41 1.74 8.01 -17.23
C ALA A 41 2.70 8.20 -18.41
N THR A 42 3.34 9.35 -18.48
CA THR A 42 4.20 9.75 -19.60
C THR A 42 5.69 9.68 -19.28
N SER A 43 6.05 9.51 -18.02
CA SER A 43 7.43 9.43 -17.55
C SER A 43 7.63 8.28 -16.56
N ILE A 44 8.78 7.61 -16.67
CA ILE A 44 9.15 6.44 -15.88
C ILE A 44 9.62 6.84 -14.47
N GLY A 45 10.39 7.94 -14.38
CA GLY A 45 11.12 8.32 -13.17
C GLY A 45 12.44 7.55 -12.98
N SER A 46 13.29 8.03 -12.05
CA SER A 46 14.61 7.44 -11.82
C SER A 46 14.59 6.09 -11.12
N LEU A 47 13.51 5.77 -10.41
CA LEU A 47 13.33 4.46 -9.71
C LEU A 47 12.87 3.34 -10.66
N GLY A 48 12.67 3.62 -11.94
CA GLY A 48 12.22 2.61 -12.92
C GLY A 48 10.69 2.40 -12.88
N PRO A 49 10.18 1.34 -13.49
CA PRO A 49 10.89 0.31 -14.28
C PRO A 49 11.58 0.87 -15.52
N ALA A 50 12.29 0.03 -16.27
CA ALA A 50 12.95 0.48 -17.53
C ALA A 50 11.95 0.98 -18.59
N ALA A 51 10.71 0.49 -18.56
CA ALA A 51 9.58 0.94 -19.35
C ALA A 51 8.28 0.82 -18.57
N LEU A 52 7.40 1.79 -18.65
CA LEU A 52 6.09 1.74 -18.00
C LEU A 52 5.30 0.48 -18.41
N GLY A 53 4.75 -0.22 -17.44
CA GLY A 53 4.08 -1.51 -17.63
C GLY A 53 5.02 -2.67 -17.94
N GLY A 54 6.35 -2.44 -17.91
CA GLY A 54 7.38 -3.45 -18.13
C GLY A 54 7.78 -4.19 -16.87
N PRO A 55 8.83 -5.03 -16.96
CA PRO A 55 9.40 -5.74 -15.81
C PRO A 55 9.86 -4.77 -14.72
N ILE A 56 9.56 -5.12 -13.48
CA ILE A 56 9.92 -4.35 -12.27
C ILE A 56 10.30 -5.31 -11.14
N THR A 57 11.29 -4.96 -10.32
CA THR A 57 11.66 -5.78 -9.16
C THR A 57 10.85 -5.39 -7.93
N GLN A 58 10.80 -6.28 -6.94
CA GLN A 58 10.14 -6.00 -5.66
C GLN A 58 10.76 -4.78 -4.97
N GLU A 59 12.07 -4.66 -4.98
CA GLU A 59 12.79 -3.52 -4.40
C GLU A 59 12.42 -2.20 -5.09
N GLN A 60 12.28 -2.22 -6.42
CA GLN A 60 11.81 -1.03 -7.15
C GLN A 60 10.38 -0.66 -6.76
N ILE A 61 9.49 -1.63 -6.61
CA ILE A 61 8.10 -1.39 -6.18
C ILE A 61 8.09 -0.70 -4.82
N ILE A 62 8.81 -1.26 -3.84
CA ILE A 62 8.88 -0.70 -2.49
C ILE A 62 9.57 0.65 -2.47
N ALA A 63 10.68 0.84 -3.21
CA ALA A 63 11.36 2.13 -3.30
C ALA A 63 10.45 3.22 -3.87
N ARG A 64 9.61 2.91 -4.86
CA ARG A 64 8.61 3.82 -5.43
C ARG A 64 7.50 4.17 -4.42
N ALA A 65 7.01 3.18 -3.68
CA ALA A 65 6.03 3.40 -2.61
C ALA A 65 6.60 4.33 -1.51
N HIS A 66 7.82 4.05 -1.06
CA HIS A 66 8.49 4.87 -0.05
C HIS A 66 8.82 6.29 -0.53
N ASP A 67 9.02 6.50 -1.84
CA ASP A 67 9.17 7.86 -2.37
C ASP A 67 7.92 8.71 -2.11
N TRP A 68 6.71 8.19 -2.38
CA TRP A 68 5.49 8.92 -2.08
C TRP A 68 5.26 9.14 -0.59
N ILE A 69 5.61 8.16 0.25
CA ILE A 69 5.56 8.30 1.71
C ILE A 69 6.50 9.43 2.17
N ASN A 70 7.76 9.43 1.69
CA ASN A 70 8.75 10.44 2.05
C ASN A 70 8.36 11.85 1.58
N ASN A 71 7.64 11.95 0.47
CA ASN A 71 7.10 13.21 -0.05
C ASN A 71 5.76 13.60 0.59
N ALA A 72 5.21 12.77 1.50
CA ALA A 72 3.92 12.99 2.15
C ALA A 72 2.82 13.33 1.13
N VAL A 73 2.74 12.57 0.04
CA VAL A 73 1.77 12.80 -1.05
C VAL A 73 0.36 12.82 -0.46
N PRO A 74 -0.45 13.86 -0.71
CA PRO A 74 -1.77 13.96 -0.12
C PRO A 74 -2.79 13.15 -0.91
N TYR A 75 -3.66 12.42 -0.22
CA TYR A 75 -4.73 11.64 -0.83
C TYR A 75 -5.66 12.52 -1.70
N SER A 76 -5.89 12.09 -2.93
CA SER A 76 -6.86 12.72 -3.82
C SER A 76 -7.34 11.79 -4.92
N GLN A 77 -8.66 11.63 -5.04
CA GLN A 77 -9.26 10.91 -6.16
C GLN A 77 -9.35 11.74 -7.46
N SER A 78 -9.16 13.05 -7.36
CA SER A 78 -9.30 13.98 -8.50
C SER A 78 -7.98 14.58 -8.96
N LEU A 79 -6.94 14.53 -8.13
CA LEU A 79 -5.62 15.07 -8.45
C LEU A 79 -4.64 13.93 -8.74
N ALA A 80 -3.62 14.26 -9.51
CA ALA A 80 -2.53 13.35 -9.81
C ALA A 80 -1.20 13.92 -9.31
N TRP A 81 -0.31 13.02 -8.90
CA TRP A 81 1.05 13.35 -8.48
C TRP A 81 2.06 12.89 -9.53
N LYS A 82 3.09 13.71 -9.74
CA LYS A 82 4.22 13.43 -10.62
C LYS A 82 5.48 13.98 -9.99
N ASP A 83 6.54 13.19 -10.00
CA ASP A 83 7.86 13.62 -9.56
C ASP A 83 8.98 12.99 -10.38
N ALA A 84 10.24 13.37 -10.07
CA ALA A 84 11.40 12.87 -10.78
C ALA A 84 11.76 11.41 -10.42
N ALA A 85 11.35 10.93 -9.25
CA ALA A 85 11.71 9.60 -8.78
C ALA A 85 10.81 8.52 -9.39
N VAL A 86 9.49 8.72 -9.35
CA VAL A 86 8.52 7.73 -9.81
C VAL A 86 7.88 8.09 -11.17
N GLY A 87 8.10 9.30 -11.67
CA GLY A 87 7.49 9.74 -12.91
C GLY A 87 5.99 10.04 -12.76
N GLY A 88 5.18 9.56 -13.66
CA GLY A 88 3.74 9.79 -13.66
C GLY A 88 3.26 10.72 -14.78
N PRO A 89 2.08 11.39 -14.63
CA PRO A 89 1.32 11.51 -13.37
C PRO A 89 0.51 10.27 -13.01
N TYR A 90 0.39 9.98 -11.72
CA TYR A 90 -0.50 8.95 -11.18
C TYR A 90 -1.53 9.59 -10.27
N ARG A 91 -2.76 9.06 -10.24
CA ARG A 91 -3.80 9.52 -9.32
C ARG A 91 -3.37 9.26 -7.88
N ALA A 92 -3.54 10.27 -7.00
CA ALA A 92 -3.06 10.22 -5.63
C ALA A 92 -4.09 9.59 -4.67
N ASP A 93 -4.62 8.40 -5.04
CA ASP A 93 -5.52 7.60 -4.20
C ASP A 93 -4.99 6.16 -4.04
N CYS A 94 -5.72 5.31 -3.32
CA CYS A 94 -5.29 3.97 -2.98
C CYS A 94 -4.85 3.14 -4.21
N SER A 95 -5.66 3.07 -5.26
CA SER A 95 -5.33 2.31 -6.46
C SER A 95 -4.35 3.02 -7.39
N GLY A 96 -4.32 4.35 -7.37
CA GLY A 96 -3.29 5.14 -8.04
C GLY A 96 -1.91 4.94 -7.41
N PHE A 97 -1.85 4.80 -6.07
CA PHE A 97 -0.63 4.43 -5.36
C PHE A 97 -0.09 3.07 -5.80
N ILE A 98 -0.94 2.04 -5.91
CA ILE A 98 -0.53 0.73 -6.45
C ILE A 98 -0.07 0.85 -7.89
N SER A 99 -0.80 1.61 -8.72
CA SER A 99 -0.44 1.82 -10.13
C SER A 99 0.92 2.49 -10.27
N MET A 100 1.21 3.47 -9.42
CA MET A 100 2.50 4.14 -9.32
C MET A 100 3.59 3.17 -8.86
N ALA A 101 3.37 2.43 -7.77
CA ALA A 101 4.33 1.48 -7.22
C ALA A 101 4.69 0.38 -8.24
N TRP A 102 3.71 -0.18 -8.94
CA TRP A 102 3.93 -1.17 -9.99
C TRP A 102 4.48 -0.59 -11.31
N GLY A 103 4.62 0.74 -11.42
CA GLY A 103 5.12 1.41 -12.63
C GLY A 103 4.22 1.20 -13.84
N LEU A 104 2.91 1.20 -13.66
CA LEU A 104 1.94 0.99 -14.74
C LEU A 104 1.89 2.18 -15.70
N LYS A 105 1.34 1.95 -16.90
CA LYS A 105 1.11 3.02 -17.90
C LYS A 105 -0.04 3.93 -17.52
N ASP A 106 -1.01 3.42 -16.75
CA ASP A 106 -2.25 4.10 -16.39
C ASP A 106 -2.50 3.97 -14.88
N SER A 107 -3.20 4.94 -14.31
CA SER A 107 -3.76 4.80 -12.96
C SER A 107 -5.01 3.95 -13.01
N LEU A 108 -4.86 2.67 -12.68
CA LEU A 108 -5.97 1.73 -12.59
C LEU A 108 -6.83 2.03 -11.35
N VAL A 109 -7.99 1.40 -11.29
CA VAL A 109 -8.88 1.38 -10.14
C VAL A 109 -8.90 -0.02 -9.53
N THR A 110 -9.36 -0.15 -8.29
CA THR A 110 -9.34 -1.43 -7.55
C THR A 110 -9.88 -2.59 -8.37
N TRP A 111 -11.04 -2.46 -9.01
CA TRP A 111 -11.63 -3.53 -9.82
C TRP A 111 -10.94 -3.83 -11.16
N THR A 112 -9.92 -3.06 -11.56
CA THR A 112 -9.11 -3.32 -12.76
C THR A 112 -7.66 -3.75 -12.45
N LEU A 113 -7.22 -3.65 -11.20
CA LEU A 113 -5.91 -4.19 -10.78
C LEU A 113 -5.78 -5.70 -11.02
N PRO A 114 -6.83 -6.53 -10.85
CA PRO A 114 -6.77 -7.95 -11.20
C PRO A 114 -6.42 -8.23 -12.66
N ASP A 115 -6.73 -7.35 -13.60
CA ASP A 115 -6.44 -7.55 -15.03
C ASP A 115 -4.93 -7.61 -15.33
N VAL A 116 -4.12 -6.91 -14.54
CA VAL A 116 -2.66 -6.83 -14.70
C VAL A 116 -1.88 -7.66 -13.67
N SER A 117 -2.58 -8.38 -12.81
CA SER A 117 -1.99 -9.15 -11.71
C SER A 117 -2.44 -10.62 -11.74
N THR A 118 -1.83 -11.42 -10.87
CA THR A 118 -2.23 -12.79 -10.55
C THR A 118 -2.79 -12.80 -9.13
N VAL A 119 -3.99 -13.33 -8.94
CA VAL A 119 -4.56 -13.57 -7.60
C VAL A 119 -3.76 -14.71 -6.96
N THR A 120 -3.03 -14.40 -5.90
CA THR A 120 -2.22 -15.37 -5.14
C THR A 120 -2.99 -15.95 -3.96
N ALA A 121 -3.99 -15.22 -3.46
CA ALA A 121 -4.98 -15.72 -2.50
C ALA A 121 -6.29 -14.95 -2.68
N THR A 122 -7.41 -15.66 -2.69
CA THR A 122 -8.77 -15.07 -2.74
C THR A 122 -9.26 -14.57 -1.39
N ASN A 123 -8.52 -14.85 -0.32
CA ASN A 123 -8.73 -14.34 1.03
C ASN A 123 -7.37 -14.29 1.73
N VAL A 124 -7.10 -13.18 2.40
CA VAL A 124 -5.79 -12.95 3.06
C VAL A 124 -5.74 -13.45 4.50
N ILE A 125 -6.84 -13.95 5.08
CA ILE A 125 -6.82 -14.49 6.45
C ILE A 125 -5.85 -15.67 6.53
N GLY A 126 -4.84 -15.53 7.40
CA GLY A 126 -3.82 -16.56 7.61
C GLY A 126 -2.90 -16.79 6.40
N PHE A 127 -3.00 -16.01 5.34
CA PHE A 127 -2.17 -16.18 4.16
C PHE A 127 -0.75 -15.63 4.38
N THR A 128 0.21 -16.52 4.49
CA THR A 128 1.62 -16.17 4.72
C THR A 128 2.46 -16.15 3.43
N GLY A 129 1.83 -16.28 2.27
CA GLY A 129 2.51 -16.26 0.96
C GLY A 129 2.77 -14.88 0.39
N LEU A 130 2.42 -13.80 1.12
CA LEU A 130 2.65 -12.42 0.69
C LEU A 130 4.15 -12.17 0.49
N GLN A 131 4.45 -11.38 -0.56
CA GLN A 131 5.79 -10.91 -0.89
C GLN A 131 5.79 -9.39 -1.05
N PRO A 132 6.91 -8.70 -0.80
CA PRO A 132 7.02 -7.26 -1.01
C PRO A 132 6.50 -6.85 -2.39
N GLY A 133 5.63 -5.83 -2.41
CA GLY A 133 5.00 -5.37 -3.64
C GLY A 133 3.69 -6.07 -4.03
N ASP A 134 3.23 -7.09 -3.28
CA ASP A 134 1.87 -7.61 -3.45
C ASP A 134 0.84 -6.56 -3.02
N ALA A 135 -0.26 -6.44 -3.73
CA ALA A 135 -1.39 -5.63 -3.30
C ALA A 135 -2.40 -6.49 -2.54
N LEU A 136 -2.91 -5.97 -1.43
CA LEU A 136 -4.08 -6.50 -0.74
C LEU A 136 -5.26 -5.66 -1.21
N ASP A 137 -6.08 -6.24 -2.07
CA ASP A 137 -7.11 -5.54 -2.83
C ASP A 137 -8.51 -5.94 -2.37
N TYR A 138 -9.26 -4.96 -1.90
CA TYR A 138 -10.71 -5.04 -1.79
C TYR A 138 -11.29 -4.35 -3.02
N THR A 139 -11.56 -5.13 -4.06
CA THR A 139 -11.95 -4.67 -5.40
C THR A 139 -13.11 -3.69 -5.43
N ALA A 140 -13.98 -3.70 -4.41
CA ALA A 140 -15.13 -2.81 -4.33
C ALA A 140 -14.80 -1.41 -3.79
N ASP A 141 -13.65 -1.23 -3.08
CA ASP A 141 -13.44 0.03 -2.35
C ASP A 141 -11.97 0.43 -2.12
N HIS A 142 -11.08 -0.47 -1.69
CA HIS A 142 -9.78 -0.07 -1.16
C HIS A 142 -8.66 -1.07 -1.47
N VAL A 143 -7.43 -0.56 -1.55
CA VAL A 143 -6.25 -1.40 -1.75
C VAL A 143 -5.05 -0.85 -0.98
N VAL A 144 -4.22 -1.74 -0.44
CA VAL A 144 -2.95 -1.40 0.21
C VAL A 144 -1.81 -2.25 -0.36
N LEU A 145 -0.58 -1.77 -0.26
CA LEU A 145 0.63 -2.47 -0.72
C LEU A 145 1.27 -3.20 0.46
N PHE A 146 1.48 -4.49 0.34
CA PHE A 146 2.29 -5.23 1.32
C PHE A 146 3.76 -4.84 1.16
N ASP A 147 4.36 -4.32 2.24
CA ASP A 147 5.77 -3.94 2.27
C ASP A 147 6.63 -5.13 2.73
N SER A 148 6.48 -5.54 3.97
CA SER A 148 7.33 -6.55 4.58
C SER A 148 6.69 -7.22 5.80
N TRP A 149 7.13 -8.43 6.12
CA TRP A 149 6.76 -9.08 7.37
C TRP A 149 7.49 -8.44 8.55
N ILE A 150 6.75 -8.13 9.61
CA ILE A 150 7.31 -7.81 10.93
C ILE A 150 7.61 -9.14 11.65
N ASP A 151 6.60 -10.00 11.72
CA ASP A 151 6.71 -11.38 12.21
C ASP A 151 5.77 -12.25 11.38
N LYS A 152 6.35 -13.03 10.48
CA LYS A 152 5.59 -13.90 9.58
C LYS A 152 4.86 -15.01 10.33
N SER A 153 5.40 -15.48 11.45
CA SER A 153 4.79 -16.54 12.26
C SER A 153 3.59 -16.01 13.05
N ALA A 154 3.64 -14.76 13.49
CA ALA A 154 2.52 -14.04 14.12
C ALA A 154 1.57 -13.42 13.09
N GLY A 155 1.92 -13.46 11.79
CA GLY A 155 1.12 -12.90 10.72
C GLY A 155 1.10 -11.37 10.68
N THR A 156 2.04 -10.69 11.34
CA THR A 156 2.11 -9.23 11.39
C THR A 156 3.04 -8.68 10.31
N PHE A 157 2.63 -7.56 9.68
CA PHE A 157 3.34 -6.99 8.54
C PHE A 157 3.24 -5.46 8.50
N HIS A 158 4.16 -4.84 7.73
CA HIS A 158 4.02 -3.46 7.28
C HIS A 158 3.28 -3.41 5.96
N TYR A 159 2.44 -2.37 5.78
CA TYR A 159 1.82 -2.04 4.52
C TYR A 159 1.85 -0.54 4.28
N ASP A 160 1.91 -0.16 3.01
CA ASP A 160 1.97 1.21 2.53
C ASP A 160 0.68 1.55 1.79
N ALA A 161 0.15 2.74 1.96
CA ALA A 161 -1.05 3.15 1.25
C ALA A 161 -1.28 4.66 1.20
N GLU A 162 -2.07 5.07 0.22
CA GLU A 162 -2.91 6.25 0.27
C GLU A 162 -4.26 5.84 0.87
N HIS A 163 -4.58 6.29 2.08
CA HIS A 163 -5.66 5.72 2.88
C HIS A 163 -7.04 6.30 2.58
N ARG A 164 -7.18 7.64 2.69
CA ARG A 164 -8.48 8.33 2.57
C ARG A 164 -8.31 9.85 2.49
N PRO A 165 -9.34 10.60 2.10
CA PRO A 165 -9.31 12.06 2.13
C PRO A 165 -8.85 12.63 3.47
N GLY A 166 -7.95 13.62 3.43
CA GLY A 166 -7.38 14.26 4.61
C GLY A 166 -6.17 13.55 5.22
N THR A 167 -5.66 12.49 4.59
CA THR A 167 -4.39 11.84 4.95
C THR A 167 -3.33 12.05 3.87
N VAL A 168 -2.13 11.62 4.15
CA VAL A 168 -1.03 11.49 3.19
C VAL A 168 -0.63 10.02 3.10
N ALA A 169 0.12 9.68 2.06
CA ALA A 169 0.74 8.36 1.96
C ALA A 169 1.55 8.06 3.21
N ASP A 170 1.32 6.93 3.84
CA ASP A 170 2.08 6.48 5.01
C ASP A 170 2.22 4.95 5.07
N GLN A 171 3.11 4.48 5.94
CA GLN A 171 3.28 3.08 6.27
C GLN A 171 2.60 2.77 7.60
N ARG A 172 1.88 1.65 7.65
CA ARG A 172 1.20 1.14 8.85
C ARG A 172 1.50 -0.33 9.09
N GLN A 173 0.96 -0.84 10.19
CA GLN A 173 1.04 -2.24 10.56
C GLN A 173 -0.32 -2.92 10.43
N GLY A 174 -0.30 -4.13 9.89
CA GLY A 174 -1.46 -5.01 9.77
C GLY A 174 -1.18 -6.41 10.29
N SER A 175 -2.20 -7.25 10.28
CA SER A 175 -2.05 -8.68 10.55
C SER A 175 -3.04 -9.48 9.72
N VAL A 176 -2.59 -10.60 9.15
CA VAL A 176 -3.46 -11.54 8.43
C VAL A 176 -4.48 -12.25 9.35
N TYR A 177 -4.38 -12.06 10.67
CA TYR A 177 -5.33 -12.57 11.67
C TYR A 177 -6.22 -11.49 12.27
N ALA A 178 -6.07 -10.22 11.87
CA ALA A 178 -6.93 -9.14 12.34
C ALA A 178 -8.35 -9.27 11.76
N SER A 179 -9.33 -8.63 12.40
CA SER A 179 -10.68 -8.53 11.84
C SER A 179 -10.79 -7.49 10.73
N THR A 180 -9.90 -6.50 10.74
CA THR A 180 -9.89 -5.39 9.79
C THR A 180 -8.48 -5.07 9.33
N LEU A 181 -8.38 -4.56 8.11
CA LEU A 181 -7.18 -3.97 7.53
C LEU A 181 -7.56 -2.61 6.95
N ASP A 182 -6.87 -1.57 7.34
CA ASP A 182 -7.09 -0.17 6.92
C ASP A 182 -8.56 0.29 6.93
N GLY A 183 -9.31 -0.12 7.97
CA GLY A 183 -10.71 0.26 8.18
C GLY A 183 -11.76 -0.66 7.55
N HIS A 184 -11.37 -1.63 6.73
CA HIS A 184 -12.27 -2.57 6.05
C HIS A 184 -12.12 -3.99 6.64
N ALA A 185 -13.17 -4.81 6.53
CA ALA A 185 -13.10 -6.20 6.97
C ALA A 185 -12.02 -6.94 6.17
N ILE A 186 -11.10 -7.63 6.87
CA ILE A 186 -9.99 -8.31 6.22
C ILE A 186 -10.45 -9.40 5.25
N THR A 187 -11.63 -9.97 5.49
CA THR A 187 -12.27 -10.96 4.61
C THR A 187 -12.60 -10.46 3.22
N ASN A 188 -12.59 -9.14 3.02
CA ASN A 188 -12.88 -8.53 1.72
C ASN A 188 -11.65 -8.48 0.82
N TYR A 189 -10.45 -8.65 1.38
CA TYR A 189 -9.21 -8.52 0.65
C TYR A 189 -8.78 -9.83 0.01
N GLU A 190 -8.35 -9.73 -1.24
CA GLU A 190 -7.56 -10.74 -1.95
C GLU A 190 -6.11 -10.27 -2.10
N ALA A 191 -5.19 -11.19 -2.33
CA ALA A 191 -3.79 -10.87 -2.56
C ALA A 191 -3.48 -10.93 -4.07
N LEU A 192 -2.97 -9.83 -4.60
CA LEU A 192 -2.62 -9.67 -6.01
C LEU A 192 -1.10 -9.50 -6.16
N ARG A 193 -0.51 -10.23 -7.09
CA ARG A 193 0.88 -10.03 -7.51
C ARG A 193 0.93 -9.50 -8.92
N TYR A 194 1.60 -8.38 -9.14
CA TYR A 194 1.78 -7.84 -10.49
C TYR A 194 2.45 -8.85 -11.41
N LYS A 195 1.90 -9.04 -12.64
CA LYS A 195 2.37 -10.09 -13.56
C LYS A 195 3.81 -9.89 -14.05
N ASN A 196 4.29 -8.64 -14.06
CA ASN A 196 5.62 -8.29 -14.55
C ASN A 196 6.66 -8.09 -13.43
N VAL A 197 6.36 -8.60 -12.21
CA VAL A 197 7.38 -8.69 -11.17
C VAL A 197 8.44 -9.69 -11.59
N VAL A 198 9.69 -9.25 -11.56
CA VAL A 198 10.86 -10.09 -11.82
C VAL A 198 11.69 -10.22 -10.57
N ALA A 199 12.39 -11.35 -10.45
CA ALA A 199 13.40 -11.48 -9.41
C ALA A 199 14.43 -10.37 -9.57
N THR A 200 14.89 -9.81 -8.45
CA THR A 200 16.10 -8.99 -8.47
C THR A 200 17.16 -9.84 -9.14
N SER A 201 17.60 -9.45 -10.33
CA SER A 201 18.87 -9.98 -10.77
C SER A 201 19.85 -9.52 -9.70
N ALA A 202 20.43 -10.44 -8.96
CA ALA A 202 21.67 -10.14 -8.25
C ALA A 202 22.48 -9.36 -9.27
N ALA A 203 22.68 -8.06 -9.03
CA ALA A 203 23.45 -7.25 -9.94
C ALA A 203 24.70 -8.08 -10.18
N ALA A 204 24.85 -8.54 -11.40
CA ALA A 204 26.09 -9.18 -11.75
C ALA A 204 27.12 -8.18 -11.29
N ALA A 205 27.90 -8.55 -10.32
CA ALA A 205 29.04 -7.74 -9.87
C ALA A 205 30.03 -7.70 -11.03
N THR A 206 29.62 -7.01 -12.09
CA THR A 206 30.44 -6.66 -13.26
C THR A 206 30.93 -5.24 -13.07
N SER A 207 31.50 -4.97 -11.92
CA SER A 207 32.62 -4.05 -11.91
C SER A 207 33.82 -4.93 -12.20
N PRO A 208 34.52 -4.76 -13.29
CA PRO A 208 35.84 -5.31 -13.41
C PRO A 208 36.64 -4.66 -12.29
N VAL A 209 36.86 -5.41 -11.23
CA VAL A 209 37.89 -5.05 -10.26
C VAL A 209 39.15 -4.96 -11.08
N SER A 210 39.74 -3.77 -11.20
CA SER A 210 41.03 -3.61 -11.79
C SER A 210 41.98 -4.49 -10.98
N MET A 211 42.38 -5.60 -11.53
CA MET A 211 43.35 -6.48 -10.90
C MET A 211 44.68 -5.76 -10.90
N ASP A 212 45.10 -5.30 -9.73
CA ASP A 212 46.51 -5.00 -9.55
C ASP A 212 47.27 -6.34 -9.57
N ALA A 213 48.37 -6.40 -10.32
CA ALA A 213 49.06 -7.63 -10.59
C ALA A 213 49.56 -8.28 -9.30
N GLY A 214 48.81 -9.22 -8.72
CA GLY A 214 49.22 -10.02 -7.58
C GLY A 214 48.19 -10.30 -6.48
N ALA A 215 46.99 -9.71 -6.52
CA ALA A 215 45.93 -10.00 -5.56
C ALA A 215 44.61 -10.34 -6.26
N THR A 216 44.00 -11.46 -5.91
CA THR A 216 42.65 -11.81 -6.38
C THR A 216 41.68 -11.49 -5.27
N HIS A 217 40.82 -10.50 -5.49
CA HIS A 217 39.71 -10.20 -4.60
C HIS A 217 38.47 -10.95 -5.10
N VAL A 218 37.83 -11.71 -4.20
CA VAL A 218 36.56 -12.34 -4.49
C VAL A 218 35.55 -11.77 -3.51
N ALA A 219 34.55 -11.07 -4.05
CA ALA A 219 33.43 -10.58 -3.25
C ALA A 219 32.30 -11.61 -3.30
N PHE A 220 31.84 -12.04 -2.17
CA PHE A 220 30.65 -12.87 -2.02
C PHE A 220 29.53 -12.03 -1.40
N VAL A 221 28.32 -12.20 -1.94
CA VAL A 221 27.11 -11.69 -1.30
C VAL A 221 26.52 -12.86 -0.53
N ASP A 222 26.43 -12.75 0.79
CA ASP A 222 25.76 -13.77 1.60
C ASP A 222 24.24 -13.73 1.37
N GLY A 223 23.54 -14.76 1.85
CA GLY A 223 22.09 -14.86 1.70
C GLY A 223 21.29 -13.75 2.42
N GLY A 224 21.95 -12.85 3.15
CA GLY A 224 21.39 -11.68 3.82
C GLY A 224 21.71 -10.36 3.10
N GLY A 225 22.39 -10.41 1.94
CA GLY A 225 22.75 -9.21 1.17
C GLY A 225 23.98 -8.47 1.66
N SER A 226 24.71 -9.00 2.62
CA SER A 226 25.98 -8.44 3.08
C SER A 226 27.12 -8.83 2.15
N VAL A 227 27.99 -7.86 1.82
CA VAL A 227 29.18 -8.09 1.02
C VAL A 227 30.33 -8.45 1.94
N ALA A 228 30.78 -9.71 1.90
CA ALA A 228 32.02 -10.15 2.53
C ALA A 228 33.16 -10.02 1.51
N ASN A 229 34.22 -9.33 1.87
CA ASN A 229 35.43 -9.20 1.06
C ASN A 229 36.52 -10.09 1.66
N ASP A 230 36.74 -11.22 1.04
CA ASP A 230 37.91 -12.08 1.32
C ASP A 230 38.97 -11.85 0.24
N TRP A 231 40.21 -11.84 0.63
CA TRP A 231 41.32 -11.63 -0.29
C TRP A 231 42.33 -12.79 -0.18
N VAL A 232 42.91 -13.15 -1.29
CA VAL A 232 43.92 -14.17 -1.35
C VAL A 232 45.27 -13.51 -1.64
N SER A 233 46.23 -13.73 -0.75
CA SER A 233 47.61 -13.30 -0.94
C SER A 233 48.52 -14.57 -0.97
N ASN A 234 49.34 -14.67 -2.00
CA ASN A 234 50.29 -15.79 -2.16
C ASN A 234 49.63 -17.18 -2.14
N GLY A 235 48.39 -17.30 -2.64
CA GLY A 235 47.69 -18.58 -2.71
C GLY A 235 47.08 -19.09 -1.40
N ALA A 236 47.05 -18.27 -0.34
CA ALA A 236 46.41 -18.60 0.93
C ALA A 236 45.24 -17.69 1.21
N TRP A 237 44.12 -18.21 1.69
CA TRP A 237 42.96 -17.44 2.14
C TRP A 237 43.30 -16.70 3.42
N GLN A 238 42.96 -15.40 3.42
CA GLN A 238 43.05 -14.51 4.56
C GLN A 238 41.61 -13.97 4.81
N GLY A 239 40.95 -14.50 5.82
CA GLY A 239 39.61 -14.09 6.26
C GLY A 239 39.66 -13.34 7.56
#